data_71ca09a22a08aff952ac41e58bbb7e1a
#
_entry.id   71ca09a22a08aff952ac41e58bbb7e1a
#
_cell.length_a   1.000
_cell.length_b   1.000
_cell.length_c   1.000
_cell.angle_alpha   90.00
_cell.angle_beta   90.00
_cell.angle_gamma   90.00
#
_symmetry.space_group_name_H-M   'P 1'
#
loop_
_entity.id
_entity.type
_entity.pdbx_description
1 polymer ?
#
loop_
_entity_poly.entity_id
_entity_poly.type
_entity_poly.pdbx_seq_one_letter_code
_entity_poly.pdbx_strand_id
1 'polypeptide(L)'
;MDSLEELKQKIQKFVDERDWNQYHTPSNLAKSISIEASELLECFQWNDTEYDLSQVKEELADVFNYCIQLASVLNLDIRQIILDKMEKNTQKYPVDKCLGKSTKYDKL
;
A
#
# COMPACT_ATOMS: atom_id res chain seq x y z
N MET A 1 10.89 4.82 -19.03
CA MET A 1 10.40 5.06 -17.68
C MET A 1 9.36 4.00 -17.36
N ASP A 2 9.43 3.31 -16.24
CA ASP A 2 8.45 2.29 -15.92
C ASP A 2 7.10 2.91 -15.50
N SER A 3 6.06 2.09 -15.48
CA SER A 3 4.71 2.56 -15.19
C SER A 3 4.55 3.08 -13.75
N LEU A 4 5.32 2.56 -12.81
CA LEU A 4 5.29 3.01 -11.42
C LEU A 4 5.90 4.41 -11.29
N GLU A 5 7.03 4.66 -11.96
CA GLU A 5 7.67 5.98 -11.96
C GLU A 5 6.79 7.03 -12.64
N GLU A 6 6.14 6.70 -13.75
CA GLU A 6 5.20 7.59 -14.41
C GLU A 6 4.03 7.94 -13.50
N LEU A 7 3.48 6.94 -12.82
CA LEU A 7 2.38 7.13 -11.88
C LEU A 7 2.79 8.03 -10.72
N LYS A 8 3.97 7.79 -10.16
CA LYS A 8 4.54 8.61 -9.09
C LYS A 8 4.63 10.08 -9.50
N GLN A 9 5.09 10.35 -10.72
CA GLN A 9 5.20 11.71 -11.24
C GLN A 9 3.84 12.37 -11.43
N LYS A 10 2.85 11.63 -11.90
CA LYS A 10 1.48 12.14 -12.06
C LYS A 10 0.86 12.50 -10.71
N ILE A 11 1.07 11.66 -9.71
CA ILE A 11 0.59 11.91 -8.34
C ILE A 11 1.28 13.16 -7.77
N GLN A 12 2.59 13.28 -7.96
CA GLN A 12 3.34 14.42 -7.45
C GLN A 12 2.85 15.73 -8.09
N LYS A 13 2.60 15.72 -9.40
CA LYS A 13 2.05 16.87 -10.09
C LYS A 13 0.69 17.28 -9.52
N PHE A 14 -0.18 16.30 -9.29
CA PHE A 14 -1.50 16.52 -8.70
C PHE A 14 -1.39 17.21 -7.33
N VAL A 15 -0.48 16.74 -6.49
CA VAL A 15 -0.23 17.30 -5.15
C VAL A 15 0.37 18.71 -5.26
N ASP A 16 1.35 18.91 -6.15
CA ASP A 16 2.01 20.20 -6.34
C ASP A 16 1.04 21.27 -6.81
N GLU A 17 0.18 20.94 -7.76
CA GLU A 17 -0.81 21.88 -8.30
C GLU A 17 -1.77 22.42 -7.23
N ARG A 18 -1.96 21.68 -6.15
CA ARG A 18 -2.88 22.00 -5.05
C ARG A 18 -2.15 22.50 -3.81
N ASP A 19 -0.84 22.60 -3.88
CA ASP A 19 0.01 23.01 -2.76
C ASP A 19 -0.26 22.16 -1.50
N TRP A 20 -0.48 20.86 -1.69
CA TRP A 20 -0.76 19.94 -0.60
C TRP A 20 0.49 19.37 0.05
N ASN A 21 1.68 19.61 -0.52
CA ASN A 21 2.94 19.14 0.07
C ASN A 21 3.10 19.61 1.52
N GLN A 22 2.59 20.80 1.84
CA GLN A 22 2.67 21.35 3.19
C GLN A 22 1.93 20.52 4.23
N TYR A 23 0.95 19.73 3.81
CA TYR A 23 0.16 18.86 4.70
C TYR A 23 0.63 17.41 4.67
N HIS A 24 1.42 17.02 3.68
CA HIS A 24 1.81 15.64 3.44
C HIS A 24 3.12 15.27 4.13
N THR A 25 3.12 15.39 5.46
CA THR A 25 4.22 14.89 6.28
C THR A 25 4.16 13.36 6.31
N PRO A 26 5.26 12.65 6.57
CA PRO A 26 5.24 11.19 6.71
C PRO A 26 4.18 10.70 7.68
N SER A 27 4.04 11.36 8.83
CA SER A 27 3.03 10.99 9.83
C SER A 27 1.62 11.15 9.29
N ASN A 28 1.31 12.26 8.64
CA ASN A 28 -0.02 12.51 8.08
C ASN A 28 -0.36 11.52 6.96
N LEU A 29 0.62 11.20 6.12
CA LEU A 29 0.43 10.21 5.05
C LEU A 29 0.21 8.81 5.62
N ALA A 30 0.93 8.42 6.66
CA ALA A 30 0.71 7.14 7.32
C ALA A 30 -0.69 7.05 7.94
N LYS A 31 -1.16 8.14 8.55
CA LYS A 31 -2.54 8.23 9.07
C LYS A 31 -3.56 8.08 7.95
N SER A 32 -3.33 8.74 6.81
CA SER A 32 -4.21 8.65 5.65
C SER A 32 -4.28 7.22 5.11
N ILE A 33 -3.15 6.52 5.06
CA ILE A 33 -3.13 5.11 4.66
C ILE A 33 -4.03 4.27 5.56
N SER A 34 -3.95 4.47 6.87
CA SER A 34 -4.76 3.74 7.83
C SER A 34 -6.26 4.03 7.66
N ILE A 35 -6.61 5.30 7.46
CA ILE A 35 -8.00 5.73 7.25
C ILE A 35 -8.56 5.10 5.97
N GLU A 36 -7.82 5.18 4.87
CA GLU A 36 -8.26 4.63 3.59
C GLU A 36 -8.33 3.10 3.62
N ALA A 37 -7.41 2.44 4.33
CA ALA A 37 -7.47 1.00 4.54
C ALA A 37 -8.74 0.60 5.29
N SER A 38 -9.18 1.42 6.25
CA SER A 38 -10.44 1.20 6.97
C SER A 38 -11.66 1.38 6.06
N GLU A 39 -11.63 2.35 5.15
CA GLU A 39 -12.71 2.54 4.17
C GLU A 39 -12.77 1.36 3.19
N LEU A 40 -11.63 0.82 2.80
CA LEU A 40 -11.58 -0.41 2.01
C LEU A 40 -12.22 -1.58 2.78
N LEU A 41 -11.91 -1.70 4.05
CA LEU A 41 -12.47 -2.74 4.91
C LEU A 41 -14.01 -2.61 5.00
N GLU A 42 -14.53 -1.39 5.06
CA GLU A 42 -15.96 -1.13 5.12
C GLU A 42 -16.72 -1.70 3.91
N CYS A 43 -16.07 -1.80 2.75
CA CYS A 43 -16.67 -2.39 1.56
C CYS A 43 -17.11 -3.85 1.78
N PHE A 44 -16.48 -4.53 2.73
CA PHE A 44 -16.73 -5.95 3.04
C PHE A 44 -17.39 -6.14 4.41
N GLN A 45 -17.80 -5.06 5.08
CA GLN A 45 -18.25 -5.09 6.48
C GLN A 45 -19.37 -6.09 6.72
N TRP A 46 -20.32 -6.16 5.82
CA TRP A 46 -21.54 -6.95 6.00
C TRP A 46 -21.60 -8.19 5.12
N ASN A 47 -20.69 -8.33 4.16
CA ASN A 47 -20.69 -9.47 3.23
C ASN A 47 -19.32 -9.67 2.61
N ASP A 48 -18.77 -10.88 2.76
CA ASP A 48 -17.46 -11.24 2.24
C ASP A 48 -17.45 -11.47 0.73
N THR A 49 -18.60 -11.78 0.12
CA THR A 49 -18.67 -12.22 -1.27
C THR A 49 -19.51 -11.32 -2.17
N GLU A 50 -20.47 -10.59 -1.62
CA GLU A 50 -21.34 -9.69 -2.38
C GLU A 50 -21.02 -8.24 -2.05
N TYR A 51 -19.97 -7.73 -2.64
CA TYR A 51 -19.48 -6.36 -2.47
C TYR A 51 -19.59 -5.57 -3.77
N ASP A 52 -19.58 -4.25 -3.68
CA ASP A 52 -19.58 -3.37 -4.83
C ASP A 52 -18.14 -3.20 -5.35
N LEU A 53 -17.83 -3.85 -6.46
CA LEU A 53 -16.48 -3.81 -7.04
C LEU A 53 -16.04 -2.39 -7.41
N SER A 54 -16.95 -1.54 -7.88
CA SER A 54 -16.63 -0.15 -8.20
C SER A 54 -16.12 0.60 -6.98
N GLN A 55 -16.77 0.40 -5.83
CA GLN A 55 -16.36 1.02 -4.58
C GLN A 55 -15.02 0.46 -4.09
N VAL A 56 -14.83 -0.85 -4.19
CA VAL A 56 -13.56 -1.50 -3.81
C VAL A 56 -12.41 -0.92 -4.64
N LYS A 57 -12.61 -0.73 -5.94
CA LYS A 57 -11.58 -0.14 -6.81
C LYS A 57 -11.18 1.26 -6.36
N GLU A 58 -12.15 2.09 -6.01
CA GLU A 58 -11.88 3.46 -5.57
C GLU A 58 -11.12 3.49 -4.25
N GLU A 59 -11.56 2.71 -3.27
CA GLU A 59 -10.92 2.68 -1.96
C GLU A 59 -9.53 2.05 -2.01
N LEU A 60 -9.36 1.00 -2.81
CA LEU A 60 -8.04 0.40 -3.02
C LEU A 60 -7.09 1.38 -3.71
N ALA A 61 -7.59 2.15 -4.69
CA ALA A 61 -6.80 3.17 -5.37
C ALA A 61 -6.31 4.23 -4.39
N ASP A 62 -7.15 4.66 -3.45
CA ASP A 62 -6.76 5.64 -2.43
C ASP A 62 -5.66 5.09 -1.52
N VAL A 63 -5.74 3.83 -1.11
CA VAL A 63 -4.70 3.18 -0.30
C VAL A 63 -3.36 3.20 -1.05
N PHE A 64 -3.34 2.77 -2.31
CA PHE A 64 -2.12 2.77 -3.12
C PHE A 64 -1.58 4.18 -3.31
N ASN A 65 -2.46 5.14 -3.57
CA ASN A 65 -2.07 6.53 -3.81
C ASN A 65 -1.31 7.10 -2.60
N TYR A 66 -1.84 6.95 -1.41
CA TYR A 66 -1.16 7.44 -0.20
C TYR A 66 0.12 6.67 0.11
N CYS A 67 0.17 5.37 -0.19
CA CYS A 67 1.40 4.59 -0.04
C CYS A 67 2.50 5.12 -0.98
N ILE A 68 2.16 5.43 -2.22
CA ILE A 68 3.11 5.98 -3.19
C ILE A 68 3.59 7.36 -2.73
N GLN A 69 2.69 8.19 -2.23
CA GLN A 69 3.05 9.51 -1.71
C GLN A 69 3.99 9.43 -0.52
N LEU A 70 3.74 8.50 0.41
CA LEU A 70 4.61 8.32 1.57
C LEU A 70 6.02 7.89 1.13
N ALA A 71 6.12 6.94 0.22
CA ALA A 71 7.41 6.53 -0.32
C ALA A 71 8.14 7.70 -0.99
N SER A 72 7.41 8.55 -1.72
CA SER A 72 7.98 9.72 -2.39
C SER A 72 8.54 10.73 -1.38
N VAL A 73 7.78 11.03 -0.34
CA VAL A 73 8.19 11.98 0.70
C VAL A 73 9.44 11.48 1.44
N LEU A 74 9.55 10.18 1.66
CA LEU A 74 10.69 9.57 2.33
C LEU A 74 11.84 9.23 1.37
N ASN A 75 11.67 9.54 0.08
CA ASN A 75 12.69 9.29 -0.94
C ASN A 75 13.02 7.81 -1.09
N LEU A 76 12.03 6.96 -0.98
CA LEU A 76 12.19 5.51 -1.06
C LEU A 76 11.83 5.01 -2.46
N ASP A 77 12.58 4.01 -2.92
CA ASP A 77 12.26 3.26 -4.13
C ASP A 77 11.28 2.14 -3.77
N ILE A 78 10.04 2.26 -4.23
CA ILE A 78 8.95 1.33 -3.89
C ILE A 78 9.31 -0.10 -4.28
N ARG A 79 9.80 -0.29 -5.49
CA ARG A 79 10.17 -1.61 -5.98
C ARG A 79 11.24 -2.24 -5.07
N GLN A 80 12.26 -1.46 -4.73
CA GLN A 80 13.39 -1.97 -3.94
C GLN A 80 12.96 -2.34 -2.52
N ILE A 81 12.17 -1.49 -1.85
CA ILE A 81 11.75 -1.80 -0.47
C ILE A 81 10.85 -3.04 -0.43
N ILE A 82 10.04 -3.25 -1.45
CA ILE A 82 9.19 -4.45 -1.54
C ILE A 82 10.06 -5.69 -1.75
N LEU A 83 11.01 -5.63 -2.69
CA LEU A 83 11.91 -6.76 -2.96
C LEU A 83 12.77 -7.11 -1.75
N ASP A 84 13.27 -6.10 -1.04
CA ASP A 84 14.06 -6.30 0.17
C ASP A 84 13.25 -7.00 1.26
N LYS A 85 12.00 -6.58 1.41
CA LYS A 85 11.11 -7.19 2.41
C LYS A 85 10.71 -8.61 2.02
N MET A 86 10.49 -8.86 0.73
CA MET A 86 10.21 -10.21 0.22
C MET A 86 11.36 -11.17 0.54
N GLU A 87 12.61 -10.71 0.40
CA GLU A 87 13.77 -11.51 0.75
C GLU A 87 13.78 -11.90 2.23
N LYS A 88 13.49 -10.95 3.11
CA LYS A 88 13.38 -11.22 4.54
C LYS A 88 12.25 -12.21 4.84
N ASN A 89 11.12 -12.07 4.14
CA ASN A 89 9.99 -12.97 4.30
C ASN A 89 10.30 -14.38 3.79
N THR A 90 11.09 -14.50 2.73
CA THR A 90 11.56 -15.80 2.22
C THR A 90 12.37 -16.53 3.29
N GLN A 91 13.18 -15.82 4.05
CA GLN A 91 13.96 -16.41 5.14
C GLN A 91 13.08 -16.84 6.32
N LYS A 92 12.03 -16.05 6.63
CA LYS A 92 11.09 -16.37 7.72
C LYS A 92 10.13 -17.51 7.36
N TYR A 93 9.78 -17.62 6.09
CA TYR A 93 8.79 -18.56 5.58
C TYR A 93 9.38 -19.43 4.46
N PRO A 94 10.34 -20.33 4.78
CA PRO A 94 10.88 -21.21 3.76
C PRO A 94 9.79 -22.15 3.24
N VAL A 95 9.82 -22.44 1.93
CA VAL A 95 8.75 -23.18 1.23
C VAL A 95 8.47 -24.52 1.89
N ASP A 96 9.51 -25.25 2.28
CA ASP A 96 9.40 -26.56 2.88
C ASP A 96 8.64 -26.58 4.21
N LYS A 97 8.64 -25.44 4.93
CA LYS A 97 7.95 -25.32 6.22
C LYS A 97 6.57 -24.65 6.10
N CYS A 98 6.35 -23.86 5.07
CA CYS A 98 5.17 -23.00 4.96
C CYS A 98 4.14 -23.44 3.93
N LEU A 99 4.52 -24.34 3.03
CA LEU A 99 3.65 -24.73 1.91
C LEU A 99 2.27 -25.19 2.41
N GLY A 100 1.23 -24.46 2.00
CA GLY A 100 -0.14 -24.76 2.37
C GLY A 100 -0.53 -24.40 3.81
N LYS A 101 0.30 -23.65 4.51
CA LYS A 101 0.05 -23.24 5.90
C LYS A 101 -0.01 -21.73 6.04
N SER A 102 -0.84 -21.23 6.96
CA SER A 102 -0.92 -19.82 7.32
C SER A 102 -0.27 -19.55 8.68
N THR A 103 0.48 -20.47 9.22
CA THR A 103 1.14 -20.38 10.53
C THR A 103 2.19 -19.27 10.52
N LYS A 104 2.20 -18.42 11.55
CA LYS A 104 3.18 -17.35 11.68
C LYS A 104 4.60 -17.92 11.85
N TYR A 105 5.63 -17.21 11.35
CA TYR A 105 6.99 -17.72 11.28
C TYR A 105 7.57 -18.21 12.62
N ASP A 106 7.18 -17.55 13.71
CA ASP A 106 7.67 -17.90 15.06
C ASP A 106 6.99 -19.16 15.63
N LYS A 107 6.03 -19.71 14.92
CA LYS A 107 5.30 -20.93 15.29
C LYS A 107 5.56 -22.10 14.33
N LEU A 108 6.38 -21.87 13.35
CA LEU A 108 6.73 -22.92 12.36
C LEU A 108 7.66 -23.99 12.94
#